data_a434f87ffda8a6b31941d601a2882fbe
#
_entry.id   a434f87ffda8a6b31941d601a2882fbe
#
_cell.length_a   1.000
_cell.length_b   1.000
_cell.length_c   1.000
_cell.angle_alpha   90.00
_cell.angle_beta   90.00
_cell.angle_gamma   90.00
#
_symmetry.space_group_name_H-M   'P 1'
#
loop_
_entity.id
_entity.type
_entity.pdbx_description
1 polymer ?
#
loop_
_entity_poly.entity_id
_entity_poly.type
_entity_poly.pdbx_seq_one_letter_code
_entity_poly.pdbx_strand_id
1 'polypeptide(L)'
;MKRIALAAVVGAALCATPALAQERDANSSLFLEGGGPGLLYSVNYELLFGDDFGIRAGFSYQSLSASGSSGSGSAPVSIITVPILANELVSFGSSALELGGGATIIQAAGAASGNGLAVSASGTTVLGTAILGYRRQPVDGGFQFRIGIEALVGKGLALSNPDPNKLGVLPWMYLSIGFSI
;
A
#
# COMPACT_ATOMS: atom_id res chain seq x y z
N MET A 1 28.52 0.29 -14.11
CA MET A 1 28.77 -0.51 -12.90
C MET A 1 27.94 -0.09 -11.66
N LYS A 2 26.80 0.63 -11.80
CA LYS A 2 25.95 1.09 -10.66
C LYS A 2 24.61 0.33 -10.51
N ARG A 3 24.36 -0.71 -11.32
CA ARG A 3 23.08 -1.43 -11.31
C ARG A 3 23.07 -2.75 -10.51
N ILE A 4 24.22 -3.18 -9.99
CA ILE A 4 24.35 -4.47 -9.27
C ILE A 4 24.14 -4.29 -7.76
N ALA A 5 24.30 -3.09 -7.20
CA ALA A 5 24.20 -2.85 -5.77
C ALA A 5 22.76 -2.93 -5.23
N LEU A 6 21.73 -2.63 -6.04
CA LEU A 6 20.34 -2.64 -5.57
C LEU A 6 19.76 -4.07 -5.46
N ALA A 7 20.21 -4.97 -6.34
CA ALA A 7 19.78 -6.38 -6.30
C ALA A 7 20.36 -7.16 -5.11
N ALA A 8 21.54 -6.76 -4.62
CA ALA A 8 22.20 -7.41 -3.50
C ALA A 8 21.55 -7.09 -2.13
N VAL A 9 20.92 -5.92 -1.99
CA VAL A 9 20.25 -5.52 -0.75
C VAL A 9 18.91 -6.27 -0.58
N VAL A 10 18.20 -6.53 -1.69
CA VAL A 10 16.93 -7.29 -1.65
C VAL A 10 17.21 -8.79 -1.40
N GLY A 11 18.33 -9.33 -1.89
CA GLY A 11 18.70 -10.73 -1.68
C GLY A 11 19.21 -11.05 -0.27
N ALA A 12 19.76 -10.09 0.45
CA ALA A 12 20.29 -10.29 1.80
C ALA A 12 19.20 -10.31 2.88
N ALA A 13 18.05 -9.71 2.63
CA ALA A 13 16.91 -9.70 3.57
C ALA A 13 16.16 -11.05 3.62
N LEU A 14 16.33 -11.92 2.62
CA LEU A 14 15.70 -13.24 2.55
C LEU A 14 16.44 -14.35 3.29
N CYS A 15 17.60 -14.06 3.89
CA CYS A 15 18.42 -15.03 4.63
C CYS A 15 18.41 -14.80 6.15
N ALA A 16 17.41 -14.11 6.70
CA ALA A 16 17.26 -14.00 8.15
C ALA A 16 16.97 -15.40 8.75
N THR A 17 17.88 -15.89 9.55
CA THR A 17 17.72 -17.14 10.33
C THR A 17 16.46 -17.03 11.19
N PRO A 18 15.65 -18.09 11.34
CA PRO A 18 14.47 -18.06 12.19
C PRO A 18 14.88 -17.76 13.63
N ALA A 19 14.63 -16.55 14.09
CA ALA A 19 14.59 -16.25 15.50
C ALA A 19 13.37 -16.99 16.05
N LEU A 20 13.56 -17.82 17.07
CA LEU A 20 12.58 -18.60 17.82
C LEU A 20 11.13 -18.25 17.47
N ALA A 21 10.64 -18.83 16.38
CA ALA A 21 9.29 -18.60 15.91
C ALA A 21 8.36 -19.20 16.97
N GLN A 22 7.55 -18.37 17.58
CA GLN A 22 6.44 -18.81 18.40
C GLN A 22 5.35 -19.25 17.42
N GLU A 23 4.97 -20.52 17.46
CA GLU A 23 3.90 -21.06 16.61
C GLU A 23 2.65 -20.16 16.72
N ARG A 24 2.14 -19.73 15.58
CA ARG A 24 1.06 -18.74 15.47
C ARG A 24 -0.23 -19.45 15.11
N ASP A 25 -1.25 -19.39 15.98
CA ASP A 25 -2.56 -19.96 15.72
C ASP A 25 -3.36 -19.11 14.74
N ALA A 26 -3.26 -17.77 14.86
CA ALA A 26 -3.95 -16.83 13.98
C ALA A 26 -3.11 -16.49 12.74
N ASN A 27 -3.47 -17.09 11.62
CA ASN A 27 -2.75 -16.93 10.35
C ASN A 27 -3.45 -16.06 9.31
N SER A 28 -4.62 -15.52 9.62
CA SER A 28 -5.31 -14.59 8.74
C SER A 28 -5.69 -13.31 9.47
N SER A 29 -5.83 -12.22 8.73
CA SER A 29 -6.24 -10.95 9.31
C SER A 29 -7.04 -10.09 8.35
N LEU A 30 -8.01 -9.37 8.93
CA LEU A 30 -8.79 -8.35 8.25
C LEU A 30 -8.54 -7.01 8.95
N PHE A 31 -8.18 -5.99 8.19
CA PHE A 31 -7.84 -4.68 8.74
C PHE A 31 -8.21 -3.51 7.84
N LEU A 32 -8.48 -2.38 8.49
CA LEU A 32 -8.59 -1.08 7.86
C LEU A 32 -7.25 -0.39 7.93
N GLU A 33 -6.84 0.24 6.84
CA GLU A 33 -5.62 1.00 6.74
C GLU A 33 -5.92 2.41 6.26
N GLY A 34 -5.40 3.39 6.97
CA GLY A 34 -5.39 4.78 6.56
C GLY A 34 -4.01 5.13 6.01
N GLY A 35 -3.98 5.83 4.88
CA GLY A 35 -2.76 5.97 4.10
C GLY A 35 -2.38 4.67 3.41
N GLY A 36 -1.09 4.40 3.28
CA GLY A 36 -0.58 3.15 2.73
C GLY A 36 -0.84 2.94 1.24
N PRO A 37 -0.70 1.70 0.76
CA PRO A 37 -0.84 1.36 -0.65
C PRO A 37 -2.22 1.65 -1.22
N GLY A 38 -3.24 1.74 -0.38
CA GLY A 38 -4.60 2.13 -0.75
C GLY A 38 -4.80 3.63 -0.95
N LEU A 39 -3.76 4.44 -0.80
CA LEU A 39 -3.72 5.89 -0.83
C LEU A 39 -4.34 6.52 0.42
N LEU A 40 -5.63 6.89 0.43
CA LEU A 40 -6.26 7.52 1.59
C LEU A 40 -6.71 6.48 2.63
N TYR A 41 -7.34 5.42 2.18
CA TYR A 41 -7.75 4.30 3.03
C TYR A 41 -7.92 3.03 2.20
N SER A 42 -7.88 1.88 2.85
CA SER A 42 -8.21 0.58 2.25
C SER A 42 -8.71 -0.43 3.29
N VAL A 43 -9.49 -1.39 2.80
CA VAL A 43 -9.80 -2.62 3.52
C VAL A 43 -8.85 -3.68 2.99
N ASN A 44 -8.17 -4.39 3.88
CA ASN A 44 -7.15 -5.36 3.50
C ASN A 44 -7.42 -6.70 4.18
N TYR A 45 -7.13 -7.76 3.45
CA TYR A 45 -7.06 -9.11 3.96
C TYR A 45 -5.66 -9.66 3.75
N GLU A 46 -5.14 -10.35 4.74
CA GLU A 46 -3.82 -10.96 4.72
C GLU A 46 -3.88 -12.41 5.18
N LEU A 47 -3.06 -13.21 4.54
CA LEU A 47 -2.76 -14.59 4.94
C LEU A 47 -1.28 -14.68 5.29
N LEU A 48 -0.96 -15.26 6.44
CA LEU A 48 0.38 -15.63 6.84
C LEU A 48 0.64 -17.09 6.50
N PHE A 49 1.80 -17.36 5.96
CA PHE A 49 2.32 -18.68 5.63
C PHE A 49 3.50 -18.96 6.56
N GLY A 50 3.31 -19.90 7.47
CA GLY A 50 4.19 -20.02 8.62
C GLY A 50 4.04 -18.81 9.55
N ASP A 51 5.10 -18.47 10.26
CA ASP A 51 5.05 -17.41 11.27
C ASP A 51 5.45 -16.03 10.75
N ASP A 52 6.13 -15.97 9.61
CA ASP A 52 6.89 -14.79 9.21
C ASP A 52 6.54 -14.25 7.82
N PHE A 53 6.02 -15.07 6.90
CA PHE A 53 5.72 -14.62 5.54
C PHE A 53 4.23 -14.38 5.33
N GLY A 54 3.87 -13.20 4.80
CA GLY A 54 2.50 -12.82 4.52
C GLY A 54 2.24 -12.43 3.07
N ILE A 55 1.03 -12.69 2.59
CA ILE A 55 0.51 -12.12 1.36
C ILE A 55 -0.77 -11.38 1.71
N ARG A 56 -0.84 -10.11 1.32
CA ARG A 56 -2.03 -9.28 1.52
C ARG A 56 -2.57 -8.73 0.22
N ALA A 57 -3.89 -8.58 0.17
CA ALA A 57 -4.60 -7.87 -0.87
C ALA A 57 -5.59 -6.89 -0.23
N GLY A 58 -5.77 -5.75 -0.84
CA GLY A 58 -6.67 -4.72 -0.36
C GLY A 58 -7.53 -4.13 -1.45
N PHE A 59 -8.50 -3.35 -1.02
CA PHE A 59 -9.39 -2.61 -1.89
C PHE A 59 -9.71 -1.25 -1.29
N SER A 60 -9.76 -0.23 -2.13
CA SER A 60 -10.23 1.11 -1.80
C SER A 60 -11.04 1.71 -2.94
N TYR A 61 -12.07 2.47 -2.58
CA TYR A 61 -12.83 3.32 -3.49
C TYR A 61 -12.91 4.73 -2.93
N GLN A 62 -12.48 5.69 -3.69
CA GLN A 62 -12.45 7.09 -3.30
C GLN A 62 -13.17 7.93 -4.36
N SER A 63 -14.01 8.84 -3.92
CA SER A 63 -14.67 9.83 -4.80
C SER A 63 -14.28 11.22 -4.33
N LEU A 64 -13.63 11.97 -5.20
CA LEU A 64 -13.20 13.34 -4.96
C LEU A 64 -13.96 14.27 -5.88
N SER A 65 -14.52 15.35 -5.32
CA SER A 65 -15.14 16.40 -6.09
C SER A 65 -14.22 17.62 -6.12
N ALA A 66 -13.69 17.95 -7.30
CA ALA A 66 -12.94 19.16 -7.48
C ALA A 66 -13.90 20.30 -7.85
N SER A 67 -14.08 21.26 -6.95
CA SER A 67 -14.81 22.50 -7.25
C SER A 67 -13.84 23.52 -7.83
N GLY A 68 -14.02 23.89 -9.10
CA GLY A 68 -13.25 24.96 -9.73
C GLY A 68 -13.62 26.32 -9.11
N SER A 69 -12.63 27.14 -8.80
CA SER A 69 -12.80 28.48 -8.20
C SER A 69 -13.49 29.52 -9.12
N SER A 70 -13.88 29.15 -10.33
CA SER A 70 -14.47 30.03 -11.33
C SER A 70 -15.90 29.63 -11.78
N GLY A 71 -16.67 28.99 -10.90
CA GLY A 71 -18.13 28.90 -11.08
C GLY A 71 -18.65 27.97 -12.19
N SER A 72 -17.82 27.21 -12.87
CA SER A 72 -18.25 26.35 -13.97
C SER A 72 -17.84 24.89 -13.72
N GLY A 73 -18.81 24.13 -13.18
CA GLY A 73 -18.75 22.66 -13.18
C GLY A 73 -17.98 22.01 -12.03
N SER A 74 -18.59 21.02 -11.41
CA SER A 74 -17.86 20.06 -10.57
C SER A 74 -17.37 18.91 -11.45
N ALA A 75 -16.09 18.56 -11.30
CA ALA A 75 -15.52 17.39 -11.97
C ALA A 75 -15.33 16.28 -10.91
N PRO A 76 -16.26 15.32 -10.79
CA PRO A 76 -16.08 14.19 -9.91
C PRO A 76 -15.00 13.28 -10.48
N VAL A 77 -14.04 12.90 -9.63
CA VAL A 77 -13.00 11.91 -9.92
C VAL A 77 -13.19 10.74 -8.97
N SER A 78 -13.37 9.56 -9.52
CA SER A 78 -13.36 8.32 -8.75
C SER A 78 -12.03 7.57 -8.92
N ILE A 79 -11.52 7.04 -7.82
CA ILE A 79 -10.28 6.28 -7.79
C ILE A 79 -10.56 4.95 -7.11
N ILE A 80 -10.23 3.87 -7.79
CA ILE A 80 -10.20 2.53 -7.23
C ILE A 80 -8.75 2.12 -7.08
N THR A 81 -8.37 1.57 -5.93
CA THR A 81 -7.05 0.99 -5.73
C THR A 81 -7.14 -0.45 -5.28
N VAL A 82 -6.24 -1.28 -5.81
CA VAL A 82 -6.09 -2.69 -5.45
C VAL A 82 -4.60 -2.94 -5.14
N PRO A 83 -4.19 -2.78 -3.88
CA PRO A 83 -2.85 -3.15 -3.45
C PRO A 83 -2.73 -4.67 -3.29
N ILE A 84 -1.60 -5.22 -3.73
CA ILE A 84 -1.20 -6.62 -3.55
C ILE A 84 0.26 -6.61 -3.11
N LEU A 85 0.56 -7.11 -1.91
CA LEU A 85 1.89 -7.10 -1.31
C LEU A 85 2.22 -8.46 -0.71
N ALA A 86 3.51 -8.76 -0.74
CA ALA A 86 4.13 -9.78 0.10
C ALA A 86 4.96 -9.10 1.18
N ASN A 87 4.96 -9.63 2.38
CA ASN A 87 5.69 -9.08 3.52
C ASN A 87 6.34 -10.19 4.36
N GLU A 88 7.46 -9.83 4.94
CA GLU A 88 8.22 -10.63 5.89
C GLU A 88 8.12 -9.98 7.26
N LEU A 89 7.97 -10.79 8.28
CA LEU A 89 7.86 -10.38 9.68
C LEU A 89 9.09 -10.85 10.45
N VAL A 90 9.76 -9.92 11.08
CA VAL A 90 10.77 -10.24 12.12
C VAL A 90 10.06 -10.16 13.46
N SER A 91 9.61 -11.30 13.95
CA SER A 91 8.74 -11.42 15.12
C SER A 91 9.52 -11.39 16.44
N PHE A 92 8.94 -10.71 17.44
CA PHE A 92 9.44 -10.66 18.82
C PHE A 92 8.23 -10.66 19.78
N GLY A 93 7.74 -11.85 20.10
CA GLY A 93 6.51 -12.05 20.86
C GLY A 93 5.27 -11.62 20.06
N SER A 94 4.42 -10.79 20.65
CA SER A 94 3.22 -10.25 19.98
C SER A 94 3.51 -9.08 19.04
N SER A 95 4.76 -8.74 18.84
CA SER A 95 5.21 -7.63 18.00
C SER A 95 6.12 -8.13 16.89
N ALA A 96 6.17 -7.38 15.78
CA ALA A 96 7.08 -7.66 14.68
C ALA A 96 7.50 -6.37 13.97
N LEU A 97 8.67 -6.39 13.38
CA LEU A 97 9.00 -5.50 12.27
C LEU A 97 8.47 -6.13 10.99
N GLU A 98 7.80 -5.33 10.18
CA GLU A 98 7.24 -5.72 8.90
C GLU A 98 8.06 -5.08 7.78
N LEU A 99 8.55 -5.90 6.85
CA LEU A 99 9.21 -5.47 5.62
C LEU A 99 8.46 -6.09 4.45
N GLY A 100 8.03 -5.29 3.50
CA GLY A 100 7.23 -5.81 2.40
C GLY A 100 7.39 -5.06 1.10
N GLY A 101 6.87 -5.67 0.06
CA GLY A 101 6.84 -5.06 -1.26
C GLY A 101 5.78 -5.67 -2.16
N GLY A 102 5.40 -4.93 -3.17
CA GLY A 102 4.39 -5.37 -4.10
C GLY A 102 4.01 -4.32 -5.13
N ALA A 103 2.76 -4.33 -5.50
CA ALA A 103 2.21 -3.39 -6.46
C ALA A 103 0.82 -2.91 -6.06
N THR A 104 0.53 -1.67 -6.39
CA THR A 104 -0.82 -1.09 -6.27
C THR A 104 -1.34 -0.77 -7.67
N ILE A 105 -2.44 -1.40 -8.04
CA ILE A 105 -3.18 -1.10 -9.26
C ILE A 105 -4.14 0.03 -8.94
N ILE A 106 -4.06 1.11 -9.70
CA ILE A 106 -4.89 2.31 -9.54
C ILE A 106 -5.68 2.51 -10.81
N GLN A 107 -7.00 2.54 -10.68
CA GLN A 107 -7.91 2.93 -11.76
C GLN A 107 -8.57 4.25 -11.40
N ALA A 108 -8.34 5.27 -12.20
CA ALA A 108 -8.95 6.58 -12.04
C ALA A 108 -9.95 6.83 -13.20
N ALA A 109 -11.11 7.36 -12.87
CA ALA A 109 -12.09 7.79 -13.85
C ALA A 109 -12.58 9.18 -13.45
N GLY A 110 -12.59 10.12 -14.40
CA GLY A 110 -13.06 11.47 -14.21
C GLY A 110 -14.05 11.86 -15.30
N ALA A 111 -15.06 12.64 -14.93
CA ALA A 111 -15.99 13.26 -15.87
C ALA A 111 -16.04 14.75 -15.59
N ALA A 112 -15.77 15.57 -16.59
CA ALA A 112 -15.96 17.02 -16.53
C ALA A 112 -17.16 17.41 -17.38
N SER A 113 -18.07 18.19 -16.81
CA SER A 113 -19.22 18.76 -17.54
C SER A 113 -19.24 20.27 -17.35
N GLY A 114 -19.39 20.98 -18.44
CA GLY A 114 -19.51 22.43 -18.43
C GLY A 114 -19.84 22.96 -19.82
N ASN A 115 -20.61 24.03 -19.91
CA ASN A 115 -20.97 24.70 -21.16
C ASN A 115 -21.54 23.76 -22.27
N GLY A 116 -22.29 22.73 -21.87
CA GLY A 116 -22.92 21.80 -22.83
C GLY A 116 -21.95 20.71 -23.37
N LEU A 117 -20.72 20.66 -22.91
CA LEU A 117 -19.75 19.62 -23.23
C LEU A 117 -19.55 18.72 -22.02
N ALA A 118 -19.59 17.40 -22.22
CA ALA A 118 -19.22 16.41 -21.24
C ALA A 118 -18.00 15.63 -21.75
N VAL A 119 -16.95 15.60 -20.97
CA VAL A 119 -15.72 14.85 -21.28
C VAL A 119 -15.51 13.84 -20.17
N SER A 120 -15.34 12.58 -20.53
CA SER A 120 -14.96 11.53 -19.60
C SER A 120 -13.60 10.97 -20.00
N ALA A 121 -12.73 10.75 -19.02
CA ALA A 121 -11.44 10.10 -19.20
C ALA A 121 -11.25 9.06 -18.10
N SER A 122 -10.69 7.92 -18.47
CA SER A 122 -10.29 6.88 -17.52
C SER A 122 -8.90 6.39 -17.82
N GLY A 123 -8.17 6.00 -16.78
CA GLY A 123 -6.82 5.45 -16.91
C GLY A 123 -6.52 4.46 -15.81
N THR A 124 -5.66 3.48 -16.14
CA THR A 124 -5.13 2.52 -15.18
C THR A 124 -3.62 2.72 -15.07
N THR A 125 -3.13 2.75 -13.85
CA THR A 125 -1.71 2.84 -13.52
C THR A 125 -1.33 1.77 -12.52
N VAL A 126 -0.09 1.30 -12.58
CA VAL A 126 0.48 0.37 -11.60
C VAL A 126 1.68 1.05 -10.95
N LEU A 127 1.66 1.12 -9.64
CA LEU A 127 2.76 1.62 -8.82
C LEU A 127 3.45 0.45 -8.12
N GLY A 128 4.77 0.46 -8.08
CA GLY A 128 5.52 -0.38 -7.15
C GLY A 128 5.37 0.16 -5.73
N THR A 129 5.36 -0.74 -4.76
CA THR A 129 5.19 -0.40 -3.35
C THR A 129 6.23 -1.14 -2.52
N ALA A 130 6.89 -0.42 -1.60
CA ALA A 130 7.74 -1.02 -0.58
C ALA A 130 7.34 -0.46 0.79
N ILE A 131 7.24 -1.32 1.80
CA ILE A 131 6.82 -0.95 3.15
C ILE A 131 7.85 -1.35 4.18
N LEU A 132 7.96 -0.53 5.23
CA LEU A 132 8.69 -0.84 6.45
C LEU A 132 7.87 -0.34 7.63
N GLY A 133 7.56 -1.21 8.58
CA GLY A 133 6.72 -0.84 9.69
C GLY A 133 6.89 -1.68 10.94
N TYR A 134 6.16 -1.26 11.95
CA TYR A 134 5.94 -1.98 13.19
C TYR A 134 4.52 -2.55 13.17
N ARG A 135 4.41 -3.79 13.61
CA ARG A 135 3.15 -4.52 13.74
C ARG A 135 3.02 -5.09 15.15
N ARG A 136 1.85 -4.92 15.73
CA ARG A 136 1.44 -5.68 16.90
C ARG A 136 0.29 -6.60 16.49
N GLN A 137 0.51 -7.90 16.65
CA GLN A 137 -0.46 -8.95 16.34
C GLN A 137 -0.28 -10.08 17.33
N PRO A 138 -1.26 -10.33 18.23
CA PRO A 138 -1.20 -11.46 19.14
C PRO A 138 -1.12 -12.78 18.36
N VAL A 139 -0.37 -13.75 18.88
CA VAL A 139 -0.16 -15.06 18.23
C VAL A 139 -1.44 -15.90 18.19
N ASP A 140 -2.29 -15.76 19.20
CA ASP A 140 -3.57 -16.46 19.35
C ASP A 140 -4.72 -15.71 18.68
N GLY A 141 -4.43 -14.65 17.92
CA GLY A 141 -5.42 -13.81 17.31
C GLY A 141 -5.92 -12.65 18.18
N GLY A 142 -6.83 -11.85 17.63
CA GLY A 142 -7.39 -10.69 18.27
C GLY A 142 -6.98 -9.36 17.63
N PHE A 143 -7.02 -8.29 18.42
CA PHE A 143 -6.76 -6.95 17.91
C PHE A 143 -5.33 -6.79 17.42
N GLN A 144 -5.19 -6.31 16.18
CA GLN A 144 -3.91 -5.95 15.59
C GLN A 144 -3.82 -4.46 15.27
N PHE A 145 -2.60 -3.98 15.29
CA PHE A 145 -2.24 -2.60 15.00
C PHE A 145 -0.95 -2.57 14.18
N ARG A 146 -0.88 -1.68 13.18
CA ARG A 146 0.31 -1.47 12.35
C ARG A 146 0.55 0.01 12.14
N ILE A 147 1.81 0.39 12.08
CA ILE A 147 2.25 1.73 11.70
C ILE A 147 3.57 1.63 10.94
N GLY A 148 3.72 2.40 9.88
CA GLY A 148 4.95 2.35 9.12
C GLY A 148 5.06 3.44 8.07
N ILE A 149 6.14 3.32 7.32
CA ILE A 149 6.44 4.14 6.16
C ILE A 149 6.38 3.29 4.90
N GLU A 150 6.12 3.94 3.81
CA GLU A 150 5.97 3.35 2.50
C GLU A 150 6.69 4.18 1.44
N ALA A 151 7.19 3.52 0.42
CA ALA A 151 7.67 4.13 -0.80
C ALA A 151 6.81 3.67 -1.97
N LEU A 152 6.06 4.58 -2.56
CA LEU A 152 5.38 4.37 -3.84
C LEU A 152 6.33 4.72 -4.98
N VAL A 153 6.45 3.82 -5.95
CA VAL A 153 7.38 3.96 -7.08
C VAL A 153 6.62 3.88 -8.40
N GLY A 154 6.71 4.92 -9.20
CA GLY A 154 6.00 4.96 -10.47
C GLY A 154 6.39 6.15 -11.34
N LYS A 155 5.91 6.16 -12.57
CA LYS A 155 6.10 7.30 -13.47
C LYS A 155 5.26 8.49 -13.01
N GLY A 156 5.84 9.69 -13.10
CA GLY A 156 5.17 10.92 -12.73
C GLY A 156 5.05 11.16 -11.21
N LEU A 157 5.59 10.27 -10.37
CA LEU A 157 5.62 10.47 -8.93
C LEU A 157 6.83 11.34 -8.55
N ALA A 158 6.58 12.46 -7.92
CA ALA A 158 7.60 13.27 -7.25
C ALA A 158 6.95 14.26 -6.30
N LEU A 159 7.62 14.56 -5.18
CA LEU A 159 7.18 15.60 -4.23
C LEU A 159 7.29 17.01 -4.83
N SER A 160 8.23 17.21 -5.76
CA SER A 160 8.41 18.47 -6.46
C SER A 160 8.70 18.22 -7.93
N ASN A 161 8.03 18.98 -8.80
CA ASN A 161 8.21 18.96 -10.25
C ASN A 161 8.04 17.56 -10.88
N PRO A 162 6.82 16.98 -10.84
CA PRO A 162 6.55 15.66 -11.41
C PRO A 162 6.76 15.69 -12.93
N ASP A 163 7.59 14.78 -13.43
CA ASP A 163 7.80 14.55 -14.86
C ASP A 163 7.11 13.23 -15.23
N PRO A 164 6.06 13.23 -16.07
CA PRO A 164 5.28 12.04 -16.40
C PRO A 164 6.09 10.93 -17.06
N ASN A 165 7.25 11.25 -17.61
CA ASN A 165 8.13 10.29 -18.29
C ASN A 165 9.20 9.71 -17.36
N LYS A 166 9.43 10.29 -16.19
CA LYS A 166 10.45 9.83 -15.25
C LYS A 166 9.86 8.97 -14.16
N LEU A 167 10.60 7.94 -13.79
CA LEU A 167 10.32 7.15 -12.60
C LEU A 167 10.65 7.99 -11.36
N GLY A 168 9.70 8.10 -10.47
CA GLY A 168 9.85 8.79 -9.20
C GLY A 168 9.49 7.91 -8.02
N VAL A 169 9.83 8.39 -6.83
CA VAL A 169 9.50 7.76 -5.56
C VAL A 169 8.76 8.78 -4.69
N LEU A 170 7.61 8.40 -4.20
CA LEU A 170 6.82 9.17 -3.25
C LEU A 170 6.86 8.48 -1.89
N PRO A 171 7.51 9.08 -0.88
CA PRO A 171 7.41 8.58 0.48
C PRO A 171 6.01 8.82 1.04
N TRP A 172 5.47 7.83 1.71
CA TRP A 172 4.15 7.84 2.30
C TRP A 172 4.16 7.17 3.67
N MET A 173 3.07 7.18 4.38
CA MET A 173 2.94 6.50 5.67
C MET A 173 1.62 5.77 5.76
N TYR A 174 1.55 4.78 6.66
CA TYR A 174 0.32 4.06 6.93
C TYR A 174 0.12 3.81 8.41
N LEU A 175 -1.15 3.71 8.76
CA LEU A 175 -1.65 3.30 10.07
C LEU A 175 -2.79 2.33 9.83
N SER A 176 -2.76 1.15 10.45
CA SER A 176 -3.86 0.20 10.31
C SER A 176 -4.29 -0.42 11.64
N ILE A 177 -5.56 -0.75 11.71
CA ILE A 177 -6.18 -1.45 12.82
C ILE A 177 -7.05 -2.58 12.29
N GLY A 178 -7.11 -3.69 12.99
CA GLY A 178 -7.90 -4.84 12.57
C GLY A 178 -7.87 -5.99 13.56
N PHE A 179 -8.23 -7.16 13.06
CA PHE A 179 -8.27 -8.40 13.83
C PHE A 179 -7.58 -9.52 13.07
N SER A 180 -6.83 -10.32 13.79
CA SER A 180 -6.27 -11.60 13.33
C SER A 180 -7.06 -12.78 13.89
N ILE A 181 -7.25 -13.77 13.06
CA ILE A 181 -8.01 -15.00 13.31
C ILE A 181 -7.29 -16.21 12.72
#